data_2dcc204e1d15865a1cf76cce42930b8b
#
_entry.id   2dcc204e1d15865a1cf76cce42930b8b
#
_cell.length_a   1.000
_cell.length_b   1.000
_cell.length_c   1.000
_cell.angle_alpha   90.00
_cell.angle_beta   90.00
_cell.angle_gamma   90.00
#
_symmetry.space_group_name_H-M   'P 1'
#
loop_
_entity.id
_entity.type
_entity.pdbx_description
1 polymer ?
#
loop_
_entity_poly.entity_id
_entity_poly.type
_entity_poly.pdbx_seq_one_letter_code
_entity_poly.pdbx_strand_id
1 'polypeptide(L)'
;MQQLGLGHIHESYLIQQSGTPTWILQRINTQVFTKPELVEKNHHALVHLFKRESIDTLGIQLPEVVPYSAQNLYYWDADHQPWRLYTFYGEHICYEYCPSLEIARKAGKAFGRFSRVLNKAENNHENEPGKHDSERVEAIPEKVLRPKTAGITEAFKPTLDAFHSIHHRAHQHHAARARYHGPLQLTTKQGSHLLPFDLEAWNITIEQYLPTLIAMENALTSDEGHRFNRLSHNDAKLNNLLLHPENEPAVILDLDTVMPGTLLFDLGDGLRSIATSAKEDEPDLAQVRIHWEYYQQYKDAFLAEVDSMLNQNEQRYISFAGPYMTFIMGLRFYTDFLDGNRYYSCNYPEHNLVRARNQFHLFHQMMEKVNG
;
A
#
# COMPACT_ATOMS: atom_id res chain seq x y z
N MET A 1 17.46 -14.26 18.28
CA MET A 1 16.25 -13.59 17.78
C MET A 1 16.29 -12.15 18.27
N GLN A 2 16.12 -11.20 17.39
CA GLN A 2 16.12 -9.77 17.68
C GLN A 2 14.83 -9.15 17.13
N GLN A 3 14.09 -8.40 17.96
CA GLN A 3 12.89 -7.71 17.49
C GLN A 3 13.28 -6.56 16.54
N LEU A 4 12.62 -6.45 15.41
CA LEU A 4 12.78 -5.37 14.45
C LEU A 4 11.73 -4.29 14.77
N GLY A 5 12.19 -3.10 15.16
CA GLY A 5 11.33 -2.02 15.66
C GLY A 5 10.54 -1.24 14.62
N LEU A 6 10.44 -1.68 13.36
CA LEU A 6 10.00 -0.83 12.24
C LEU A 6 8.65 -1.20 11.63
N GLY A 7 7.96 -2.24 12.09
CA GLY A 7 6.61 -2.59 11.61
C GLY A 7 5.54 -1.76 12.32
N HIS A 8 4.76 -0.96 11.57
CA HIS A 8 3.65 -0.19 12.15
C HIS A 8 2.46 -1.07 12.56
N ILE A 9 2.34 -2.28 12.00
CA ILE A 9 1.17 -3.14 12.18
C ILE A 9 1.56 -4.49 12.79
N HIS A 10 2.55 -5.19 12.21
CA HIS A 10 2.97 -6.53 12.60
C HIS A 10 4.17 -6.52 13.54
N GLU A 11 4.27 -7.53 14.38
CA GLU A 11 5.50 -7.77 15.15
C GLU A 11 6.48 -8.58 14.29
N SER A 12 7.67 -8.04 14.09
CA SER A 12 8.70 -8.66 13.25
C SER A 12 9.98 -8.92 14.04
N TYR A 13 10.60 -10.07 13.78
CA TYR A 13 11.81 -10.52 14.44
C TYR A 13 12.84 -11.02 13.43
N LEU A 14 14.09 -10.56 13.58
CA LEU A 14 15.23 -11.09 12.84
C LEU A 14 15.68 -12.41 13.49
N ILE A 15 15.69 -13.48 12.72
CA ILE A 15 16.21 -14.78 13.11
C ILE A 15 17.60 -14.96 12.51
N GLN A 16 18.56 -15.35 13.34
CA GLN A 16 19.93 -15.63 12.95
C GLN A 16 20.23 -17.12 13.08
N GLN A 17 20.89 -17.68 12.08
CA GLN A 17 21.44 -19.02 12.13
C GLN A 17 22.97 -18.90 12.20
N SER A 18 23.57 -19.48 13.24
CA SER A 18 25.04 -19.40 13.46
C SER A 18 25.61 -17.97 13.42
N GLY A 19 24.83 -16.99 13.92
CA GLY A 19 25.21 -15.56 13.96
C GLY A 19 24.92 -14.79 12.67
N THR A 20 24.49 -15.44 11.60
CA THR A 20 24.14 -14.77 10.33
C THR A 20 22.63 -14.54 10.25
N PRO A 21 22.16 -13.33 9.93
CA PRO A 21 20.76 -13.05 9.63
C PRO A 21 20.26 -13.95 8.51
N THR A 22 19.16 -14.67 8.71
CA THR A 22 18.70 -15.68 7.76
C THR A 22 17.22 -15.52 7.44
N TRP A 23 16.38 -15.20 8.43
CA TRP A 23 14.94 -15.09 8.25
C TRP A 23 14.34 -13.91 9.00
N ILE A 24 13.17 -13.50 8.52
CA ILE A 24 12.24 -12.61 9.22
C ILE A 24 11.05 -13.42 9.67
N LEU A 25 10.88 -13.58 10.98
CA LEU A 25 9.67 -14.15 11.59
C LEU A 25 8.70 -13.01 11.90
N GLN A 26 7.46 -13.13 11.45
CA GLN A 26 6.45 -12.09 11.63
C GLN A 26 5.16 -12.66 12.20
N ARG A 27 4.63 -12.01 13.25
CA ARG A 27 3.29 -12.26 13.80
C ARG A 27 2.30 -11.31 13.16
N ILE A 28 1.25 -11.84 12.55
CA ILE A 28 0.20 -11.03 11.93
C ILE A 28 -0.67 -10.42 13.04
N ASN A 29 -0.91 -9.11 12.96
CA ASN A 29 -1.79 -8.42 13.89
C ASN A 29 -3.26 -8.72 13.57
N THR A 30 -3.88 -9.60 14.34
CA THR A 30 -5.28 -10.02 14.18
C THR A 30 -6.30 -8.98 14.62
N GLN A 31 -5.87 -7.90 15.31
CA GLN A 31 -6.74 -6.76 15.61
C GLN A 31 -6.98 -5.89 14.37
N VAL A 32 -5.97 -5.82 13.48
CA VAL A 32 -6.06 -5.11 12.20
C VAL A 32 -6.59 -6.03 11.11
N PHE A 33 -5.97 -7.19 10.94
CA PHE A 33 -6.37 -8.22 9.98
C PHE A 33 -7.27 -9.24 10.67
N THR A 34 -8.54 -8.90 10.84
CA THR A 34 -9.51 -9.73 11.60
C THR A 34 -9.83 -11.08 10.94
N LYS A 35 -9.39 -11.27 9.69
CA LYS A 35 -9.54 -12.50 8.90
C LYS A 35 -8.17 -12.90 8.32
N PRO A 36 -7.20 -13.30 9.15
CA PRO A 36 -5.83 -13.60 8.70
C PRO A 36 -5.75 -14.79 7.73
N GLU A 37 -6.74 -15.68 7.72
CA GLU A 37 -6.88 -16.73 6.73
C GLU A 37 -7.09 -16.18 5.29
N LEU A 38 -7.68 -14.99 5.14
CA LEU A 38 -7.79 -14.33 3.83
C LEU A 38 -6.46 -13.75 3.39
N VAL A 39 -5.65 -13.24 4.34
CA VAL A 39 -4.28 -12.77 4.06
C VAL A 39 -3.43 -13.92 3.53
N GLU A 40 -3.46 -15.08 4.20
CA GLU A 40 -2.75 -16.28 3.75
C GLU A 40 -3.22 -16.73 2.36
N LYS A 41 -4.53 -16.77 2.14
CA LYS A 41 -5.11 -17.16 0.86
C LYS A 41 -4.70 -16.21 -0.28
N ASN A 42 -4.75 -14.91 -0.06
CA ASN A 42 -4.31 -13.91 -1.03
C ASN A 42 -2.81 -14.06 -1.32
N HIS A 43 -2.01 -14.35 -0.28
CA HIS A 43 -0.57 -14.58 -0.43
C HIS A 43 -0.28 -15.82 -1.29
N HIS A 44 -0.98 -16.93 -1.08
CA HIS A 44 -0.88 -18.12 -1.94
C HIS A 44 -1.20 -17.78 -3.40
N ALA A 45 -2.27 -17.01 -3.65
CA ALA A 45 -2.66 -16.59 -4.99
C ALA A 45 -1.58 -15.73 -5.65
N LEU A 46 -0.96 -14.80 -4.90
CA LEU A 46 0.15 -13.97 -5.39
C LEU A 46 1.36 -14.80 -5.76
N VAL A 47 1.81 -15.68 -4.87
CA VAL A 47 2.95 -16.58 -5.12
C VAL A 47 2.71 -17.41 -6.38
N HIS A 48 1.48 -17.92 -6.55
CA HIS A 48 1.13 -18.70 -7.74
C HIS A 48 1.13 -17.85 -9.02
N LEU A 49 0.60 -16.61 -8.95
CA LEU A 49 0.58 -15.68 -10.08
C LEU A 49 2.03 -15.34 -10.53
N PHE A 50 2.91 -15.02 -9.58
CA PHE A 50 4.29 -14.63 -9.87
C PHE A 50 5.18 -15.80 -10.33
N LYS A 51 4.90 -17.03 -9.91
CA LYS A 51 5.63 -18.22 -10.41
C LYS A 51 5.50 -18.44 -11.93
N ARG A 52 4.48 -17.87 -12.57
CA ARG A 52 4.28 -17.96 -14.02
C ARG A 52 5.14 -16.96 -14.80
N GLU A 53 5.71 -15.98 -14.15
CA GLU A 53 6.54 -14.94 -14.75
C GLU A 53 8.02 -15.21 -14.46
N SER A 54 8.90 -14.91 -15.40
CA SER A 54 10.34 -14.99 -15.18
C SER A 54 10.81 -13.78 -14.36
N ILE A 55 11.44 -14.03 -13.21
CA ILE A 55 12.00 -12.98 -12.34
C ILE A 55 13.02 -12.13 -13.10
N ASP A 56 13.89 -12.76 -13.90
CA ASP A 56 14.92 -12.05 -14.67
C ASP A 56 14.31 -11.05 -15.67
N THR A 57 13.18 -11.43 -16.27
CA THR A 57 12.45 -10.56 -17.21
C THR A 57 11.67 -9.47 -16.48
N LEU A 58 11.08 -9.80 -15.32
CA LEU A 58 10.32 -8.85 -14.53
C LEU A 58 11.21 -7.83 -13.81
N GLY A 59 12.39 -8.26 -13.30
CA GLY A 59 13.25 -7.47 -12.43
C GLY A 59 12.60 -7.08 -11.10
N ILE A 60 11.57 -7.83 -10.69
CA ILE A 60 10.92 -7.78 -9.38
C ILE A 60 10.58 -9.19 -8.90
N GLN A 61 10.49 -9.37 -7.61
CA GLN A 61 10.06 -10.62 -6.98
C GLN A 61 9.25 -10.34 -5.71
N LEU A 62 8.52 -11.34 -5.26
CA LEU A 62 7.87 -11.34 -3.94
C LEU A 62 8.86 -11.82 -2.88
N PRO A 63 8.67 -11.45 -1.59
CA PRO A 63 9.46 -12.03 -0.52
C PRO A 63 9.19 -13.55 -0.45
N GLU A 64 10.26 -14.31 -0.40
CA GLU A 64 10.16 -15.76 -0.31
C GLU A 64 9.64 -16.17 1.06
N VAL A 65 8.50 -16.86 1.08
CA VAL A 65 7.90 -17.42 2.30
C VAL A 65 8.44 -18.83 2.49
N VAL A 66 8.99 -19.10 3.67
CA VAL A 66 9.32 -20.47 4.11
C VAL A 66 8.03 -21.12 4.61
N PRO A 67 7.44 -22.07 3.87
CA PRO A 67 6.15 -22.63 4.23
C PRO A 67 6.24 -23.48 5.50
N TYR A 68 5.23 -23.37 6.37
CA TYR A 68 5.14 -24.23 7.54
C TYR A 68 4.90 -25.70 7.17
N SER A 69 4.10 -25.94 6.11
CA SER A 69 3.82 -27.27 5.57
C SER A 69 3.55 -27.19 4.07
N ALA A 70 3.34 -28.34 3.42
CA ALA A 70 3.01 -28.40 2.00
C ALA A 70 1.72 -27.62 1.64
N GLN A 71 0.79 -27.46 2.57
CA GLN A 71 -0.49 -26.78 2.35
C GLN A 71 -0.59 -25.40 3.00
N ASN A 72 0.24 -25.10 4.02
CA ASN A 72 0.12 -23.89 4.84
C ASN A 72 1.40 -23.06 4.78
N LEU A 73 1.28 -21.80 4.40
CA LEU A 73 2.37 -20.82 4.50
C LEU A 73 2.59 -20.39 5.95
N TYR A 74 1.51 -20.32 6.74
CA TYR A 74 1.51 -19.78 8.09
C TYR A 74 1.47 -20.87 9.15
N TYR A 75 2.12 -20.60 10.28
CA TYR A 75 2.00 -21.35 11.51
C TYR A 75 1.01 -20.68 12.44
N TRP A 76 0.11 -21.45 13.05
CA TRP A 76 -0.83 -20.96 14.07
C TRP A 76 -0.37 -21.49 15.43
N ASP A 77 -0.08 -20.56 16.35
CA ASP A 77 0.33 -20.95 17.71
C ASP A 77 -0.86 -21.40 18.58
N ALA A 78 -0.56 -21.77 19.84
CA ALA A 78 -1.58 -22.26 20.78
C ALA A 78 -2.65 -21.21 21.12
N ASP A 79 -2.34 -19.93 20.95
CA ASP A 79 -3.27 -18.80 21.16
C ASP A 79 -3.98 -18.39 19.86
N HIS A 80 -3.91 -19.24 18.83
CA HIS A 80 -4.46 -18.97 17.49
C HIS A 80 -3.93 -17.67 16.85
N GLN A 81 -2.66 -17.33 17.10
CA GLN A 81 -2.00 -16.23 16.43
C GLN A 81 -1.25 -16.73 15.21
N PRO A 82 -1.43 -16.11 14.03
CA PRO A 82 -0.77 -16.54 12.81
C PRO A 82 0.65 -15.94 12.71
N TRP A 83 1.59 -16.82 12.37
CA TRP A 83 2.99 -16.50 12.16
C TRP A 83 3.42 -16.90 10.77
N ARG A 84 4.31 -16.13 10.17
CA ARG A 84 4.94 -16.43 8.88
C ARG A 84 6.44 -16.18 8.92
N LEU A 85 7.17 -16.90 8.10
CA LEU A 85 8.63 -16.83 8.02
C LEU A 85 9.03 -16.44 6.60
N TYR A 86 9.83 -15.36 6.47
CA TYR A 86 10.39 -14.92 5.21
C TYR A 86 11.90 -15.11 5.17
N THR A 87 12.44 -15.33 3.98
CA THR A 87 13.88 -15.21 3.73
C THR A 87 14.33 -13.76 3.98
N PHE A 88 15.50 -13.60 4.62
CA PHE A 88 16.10 -12.29 4.84
C PHE A 88 16.96 -11.88 3.64
N TYR A 89 16.73 -10.69 3.11
CA TYR A 89 17.44 -10.13 1.96
C TYR A 89 18.52 -9.14 2.42
N GLY A 90 19.65 -9.66 2.93
CA GLY A 90 20.69 -8.87 3.59
C GLY A 90 21.46 -7.89 2.71
N GLU A 91 21.48 -8.09 1.39
CA GLU A 91 22.17 -7.22 0.44
C GLU A 91 21.25 -6.14 -0.17
N HIS A 92 19.96 -6.24 0.09
CA HIS A 92 18.98 -5.25 -0.35
C HIS A 92 18.82 -4.12 0.66
N ILE A 93 18.51 -2.93 0.15
CA ILE A 93 18.34 -1.71 0.93
C ILE A 93 16.85 -1.33 0.94
N CYS A 94 16.31 -1.14 2.15
CA CYS A 94 15.03 -0.50 2.39
C CYS A 94 15.28 1.00 2.61
N TYR A 95 14.68 1.85 1.78
CA TYR A 95 14.84 3.29 1.90
C TYR A 95 13.68 3.90 2.69
N GLU A 96 13.99 4.66 3.73
CA GLU A 96 13.01 5.47 4.45
C GLU A 96 12.65 6.74 3.65
N TYR A 97 13.61 7.27 2.87
CA TYR A 97 13.47 8.42 1.98
C TYR A 97 14.02 8.11 0.61
N CYS A 98 13.53 8.79 -0.40
CA CYS A 98 14.08 8.70 -1.74
C CYS A 98 15.40 9.51 -1.83
N PRO A 99 16.57 8.85 -1.98
CA PRO A 99 17.85 9.55 -1.95
C PRO A 99 18.25 10.12 -3.31
N SER A 100 17.61 9.71 -4.43
CA SER A 100 17.99 10.12 -5.77
C SER A 100 16.89 9.88 -6.80
N LEU A 101 17.01 10.56 -7.96
CA LEU A 101 16.14 10.34 -9.13
C LEU A 101 16.19 8.89 -9.62
N GLU A 102 17.33 8.24 -9.52
CA GLU A 102 17.49 6.84 -9.92
C GLU A 102 16.66 5.90 -9.02
N ILE A 103 16.64 6.13 -7.71
CA ILE A 103 15.80 5.36 -6.78
C ILE A 103 14.31 5.65 -7.04
N ALA A 104 13.93 6.90 -7.29
CA ALA A 104 12.56 7.24 -7.69
C ALA A 104 12.13 6.47 -8.94
N ARG A 105 13.00 6.43 -9.96
CA ARG A 105 12.77 5.69 -11.20
C ARG A 105 12.67 4.17 -10.97
N LYS A 106 13.61 3.59 -10.20
CA LYS A 106 13.60 2.16 -9.87
C LYS A 106 12.31 1.78 -9.13
N ALA A 107 11.87 2.59 -8.18
CA ALA A 107 10.65 2.36 -7.41
C ALA A 107 9.39 2.45 -8.30
N GLY A 108 9.28 3.47 -9.15
CA GLY A 108 8.18 3.60 -10.10
C GLY A 108 8.09 2.40 -11.05
N LYS A 109 9.24 1.96 -11.58
CA LYS A 109 9.33 0.78 -12.42
C LYS A 109 8.93 -0.51 -11.67
N ALA A 110 9.38 -0.67 -10.42
CA ALA A 110 9.07 -1.87 -9.63
C ALA A 110 7.57 -1.98 -9.32
N PHE A 111 6.95 -0.93 -8.78
CA PHE A 111 5.52 -0.94 -8.50
C PHE A 111 4.66 -0.96 -9.76
N GLY A 112 5.08 -0.28 -10.84
CA GLY A 112 4.40 -0.36 -12.13
C GLY A 112 4.40 -1.79 -12.69
N ARG A 113 5.51 -2.50 -12.63
CA ARG A 113 5.61 -3.92 -13.02
C ARG A 113 4.76 -4.82 -12.15
N PHE A 114 4.78 -4.59 -10.84
CA PHE A 114 3.93 -5.32 -9.90
C PHE A 114 2.46 -5.14 -10.27
N SER A 115 1.99 -3.91 -10.45
CA SER A 115 0.63 -3.59 -10.86
C SER A 115 0.28 -4.21 -12.22
N ARG A 116 1.24 -4.24 -13.18
CA ARG A 116 1.07 -4.90 -14.48
C ARG A 116 0.85 -6.40 -14.33
N VAL A 117 1.64 -7.08 -13.52
CA VAL A 117 1.51 -8.53 -13.29
C VAL A 117 0.16 -8.86 -12.66
N LEU A 118 -0.23 -8.09 -11.63
CA LEU A 118 -1.51 -8.28 -10.96
C LEU A 118 -2.72 -8.15 -11.91
N ASN A 119 -2.60 -7.29 -12.93
CA ASN A 119 -3.73 -6.91 -13.79
C ASN A 119 -3.56 -7.36 -15.26
N LYS A 120 -2.56 -8.19 -15.54
CA LYS A 120 -2.37 -8.76 -16.86
C LYS A 120 -3.56 -9.66 -17.21
N ALA A 121 -4.29 -9.32 -18.27
CA ALA A 121 -5.35 -10.19 -18.79
C ALA A 121 -4.73 -11.53 -19.18
N GLU A 122 -5.30 -12.65 -18.73
CA GLU A 122 -4.94 -13.96 -19.26
C GLU A 122 -5.32 -13.97 -20.76
N ASN A 123 -4.32 -13.86 -21.62
CA ASN A 123 -4.51 -14.20 -23.02
C ASN A 123 -4.83 -15.70 -23.07
N ASN A 124 -6.07 -16.04 -23.45
CA ASN A 124 -6.47 -17.39 -23.76
C ASN A 124 -5.62 -17.90 -24.93
N HIS A 125 -4.48 -18.48 -24.65
CA HIS A 125 -3.87 -19.44 -25.55
C HIS A 125 -4.59 -20.79 -25.36
N GLU A 126 -5.84 -20.86 -25.83
CA GLU A 126 -6.39 -22.11 -26.32
C GLU A 126 -5.72 -22.35 -27.67
N ASN A 127 -4.69 -23.17 -27.66
CA ASN A 127 -4.20 -24.06 -28.70
C ASN A 127 -2.70 -24.31 -28.58
N GLU A 128 -2.30 -25.17 -27.67
CA GLU A 128 -1.20 -26.08 -27.93
C GLU A 128 -1.58 -27.47 -27.40
N PRO A 129 -1.70 -28.46 -28.29
CA PRO A 129 -1.91 -29.83 -27.88
C PRO A 129 -0.56 -30.47 -27.52
N GLY A 130 -0.43 -30.93 -26.31
CA GLY A 130 0.50 -32.01 -25.96
C GLY A 130 1.85 -31.61 -25.41
N LYS A 131 1.94 -31.58 -24.07
CA LYS A 131 3.01 -32.29 -23.35
C LYS A 131 2.53 -32.56 -21.94
N HIS A 132 2.17 -33.83 -21.71
CA HIS A 132 2.05 -34.39 -20.40
C HIS A 132 3.47 -34.54 -19.80
N ASP A 133 3.70 -33.93 -18.64
CA ASP A 133 4.66 -34.46 -17.69
C ASP A 133 4.06 -34.42 -16.29
N SER A 134 4.11 -35.59 -15.70
CA SER A 134 3.45 -35.98 -14.47
C SER A 134 4.32 -35.61 -13.28
N GLU A 135 3.89 -34.59 -12.50
CA GLU A 135 4.13 -34.58 -11.05
C GLU A 135 2.88 -34.01 -10.37
N ARG A 136 2.14 -34.91 -9.69
CA ARG A 136 0.94 -34.59 -8.95
C ARG A 136 1.31 -33.82 -7.68
N VAL A 137 1.23 -32.49 -7.76
CA VAL A 137 0.84 -31.68 -6.60
C VAL A 137 -0.68 -31.56 -6.71
N GLU A 138 -1.42 -31.96 -5.68
CA GLU A 138 -2.88 -31.87 -5.65
C GLU A 138 -3.30 -30.42 -5.94
N ALA A 139 -3.94 -30.25 -7.09
CA ALA A 139 -4.30 -28.95 -7.61
C ALA A 139 -5.40 -28.32 -6.75
N ILE A 140 -5.18 -27.08 -6.30
CA ILE A 140 -6.29 -26.16 -5.99
C ILE A 140 -7.27 -26.23 -7.17
N PRO A 141 -8.58 -26.40 -6.93
CA PRO A 141 -9.54 -26.63 -8.02
C PRO A 141 -9.38 -25.58 -9.13
N GLU A 142 -9.20 -26.05 -10.35
CA GLU A 142 -8.98 -25.25 -11.58
C GLU A 142 -10.04 -24.15 -11.81
N LYS A 143 -11.17 -24.26 -11.12
CA LYS A 143 -12.29 -23.29 -11.14
C LYS A 143 -11.97 -21.97 -10.42
N VAL A 144 -10.91 -21.91 -9.58
CA VAL A 144 -10.47 -20.68 -8.89
C VAL A 144 -9.55 -19.84 -9.76
N LEU A 145 -9.05 -20.38 -10.88
CA LEU A 145 -7.96 -19.82 -11.67
C LEU A 145 -8.35 -19.36 -13.09
N ARG A 146 -9.63 -19.24 -13.41
CA ARG A 146 -10.05 -18.69 -14.70
C ARG A 146 -10.74 -17.35 -14.53
N PRO A 147 -10.03 -16.23 -14.59
CA PRO A 147 -10.70 -14.96 -14.76
C PRO A 147 -10.68 -14.49 -16.20
N LYS A 148 -11.84 -14.37 -16.79
CA LYS A 148 -12.15 -13.17 -17.61
C LYS A 148 -11.83 -11.97 -16.69
N THR A 149 -11.46 -10.81 -17.20
CA THR A 149 -11.05 -9.62 -16.38
C THR A 149 -11.93 -9.32 -15.15
N ALA A 150 -13.15 -9.77 -15.09
CA ALA A 150 -14.02 -9.78 -13.90
C ALA A 150 -13.64 -10.81 -12.82
N GLY A 151 -12.79 -11.78 -13.10
CA GLY A 151 -12.52 -12.92 -12.21
C GLY A 151 -11.24 -12.80 -11.37
N ILE A 152 -10.29 -11.92 -11.71
CA ILE A 152 -9.08 -11.72 -10.88
C ILE A 152 -9.48 -11.12 -9.53
N THR A 153 -10.33 -10.09 -9.53
CA THR A 153 -10.83 -9.46 -8.31
C THR A 153 -11.70 -10.38 -7.46
N GLU A 154 -12.31 -11.43 -8.03
CA GLU A 154 -13.08 -12.42 -7.27
C GLU A 154 -12.20 -13.42 -6.53
N ALA A 155 -10.99 -13.71 -7.01
CA ALA A 155 -10.04 -14.60 -6.37
C ALA A 155 -9.41 -13.95 -5.11
N PHE A 156 -9.20 -12.63 -5.15
CA PHE A 156 -8.67 -11.86 -4.04
C PHE A 156 -9.80 -11.26 -3.21
N LYS A 157 -9.82 -11.60 -1.93
CA LYS A 157 -10.81 -11.05 -1.01
C LYS A 157 -10.24 -9.85 -0.27
N PRO A 158 -11.04 -8.81 0.01
CA PRO A 158 -10.60 -7.72 0.86
C PRO A 158 -10.14 -8.25 2.23
N THR A 159 -8.89 -7.98 2.58
CA THR A 159 -8.29 -8.28 3.88
C THR A 159 -8.63 -7.20 4.90
N LEU A 160 -8.91 -5.99 4.41
CA LEU A 160 -9.36 -4.83 5.17
C LEU A 160 -10.59 -4.22 4.50
N ASP A 161 -11.52 -3.70 5.29
CA ASP A 161 -12.76 -3.10 4.77
C ASP A 161 -12.46 -1.74 4.09
N ALA A 162 -12.82 -1.63 2.81
CA ALA A 162 -12.84 -0.39 2.02
C ALA A 162 -11.61 0.53 2.23
N PHE A 163 -10.41 -0.04 2.22
CA PHE A 163 -9.16 0.53 2.74
C PHE A 163 -8.86 1.95 2.23
N HIS A 164 -9.04 2.22 0.93
CA HIS A 164 -8.82 3.53 0.30
C HIS A 164 -10.10 4.16 -0.27
N SER A 165 -11.28 3.66 0.05
CA SER A 165 -12.54 4.27 -0.38
C SER A 165 -12.77 5.61 0.33
N ILE A 166 -12.88 6.70 -0.45
CA ILE A 166 -13.18 8.02 0.10
C ILE A 166 -14.61 8.08 0.68
N HIS A 167 -15.56 7.36 0.10
CA HIS A 167 -16.91 7.24 0.65
C HIS A 167 -16.90 6.67 2.06
N HIS A 168 -16.18 5.54 2.23
CA HIS A 168 -16.06 4.90 3.54
C HIS A 168 -15.33 5.80 4.55
N ARG A 169 -14.23 6.42 4.14
CA ARG A 169 -13.42 7.28 5.02
C ARG A 169 -14.15 8.57 5.40
N ALA A 170 -14.91 9.17 4.49
CA ALA A 170 -15.76 10.31 4.78
C ALA A 170 -16.84 9.96 5.81
N HIS A 171 -17.51 8.82 5.65
CA HIS A 171 -18.51 8.34 6.62
C HIS A 171 -17.88 8.12 8.01
N GLN A 172 -16.73 7.46 8.09
CA GLN A 172 -16.00 7.27 9.35
C GLN A 172 -15.63 8.61 9.99
N HIS A 173 -15.11 9.55 9.17
CA HIS A 173 -14.74 10.88 9.65
C HIS A 173 -15.93 11.65 10.22
N HIS A 174 -17.06 11.72 9.51
CA HIS A 174 -18.27 12.39 9.99
C HIS A 174 -18.77 11.78 11.30
N ALA A 175 -18.73 10.45 11.42
CA ALA A 175 -19.12 9.76 12.65
C ALA A 175 -18.15 10.07 13.82
N ALA A 176 -16.83 10.09 13.57
CA ALA A 176 -15.84 10.43 14.58
C ALA A 176 -15.97 11.89 15.03
N ARG A 177 -16.12 12.82 14.07
CA ARG A 177 -16.35 14.24 14.34
C ARG A 177 -17.58 14.49 15.19
N ALA A 178 -18.69 13.79 14.93
CA ALA A 178 -19.93 13.91 15.71
C ALA A 178 -19.78 13.46 17.18
N ARG A 179 -18.83 12.54 17.46
CA ARG A 179 -18.51 12.07 18.81
C ARG A 179 -17.44 12.90 19.52
N TYR A 180 -16.69 13.70 18.78
CA TYR A 180 -15.59 14.49 19.34
C TYR A 180 -16.10 15.70 20.08
N HIS A 181 -15.74 15.83 21.37
CA HIS A 181 -16.12 16.93 22.25
C HIS A 181 -14.90 17.76 22.74
N GLY A 182 -13.73 17.51 22.14
CA GLY A 182 -12.52 18.26 22.45
C GLY A 182 -12.47 19.64 21.76
N PRO A 183 -11.43 20.43 22.03
CA PRO A 183 -11.27 21.75 21.43
C PRO A 183 -11.00 21.64 19.92
N LEU A 184 -11.58 22.54 19.14
CA LEU A 184 -11.36 22.64 17.70
C LEU A 184 -10.07 23.42 17.35
N GLN A 185 -9.55 24.20 18.30
CA GLN A 185 -8.24 24.84 18.20
C GLN A 185 -7.39 24.40 19.37
N LEU A 186 -6.24 23.85 19.06
CA LEU A 186 -5.29 23.39 20.09
C LEU A 186 -3.86 23.69 19.66
N THR A 187 -2.99 23.80 20.66
CA THR A 187 -1.55 23.96 20.43
C THR A 187 -0.83 22.94 21.29
N THR A 188 0.03 22.16 20.67
CA THR A 188 0.90 21.23 21.37
C THR A 188 2.36 21.63 21.23
N LYS A 189 3.23 21.09 22.08
CA LYS A 189 4.66 21.28 22.01
C LYS A 189 5.33 19.96 21.65
N GLN A 190 6.03 19.97 20.51
CA GLN A 190 6.83 18.84 20.06
C GLN A 190 8.30 19.26 19.98
N GLY A 191 9.12 18.78 20.92
CA GLY A 191 10.49 19.27 21.05
C GLY A 191 10.54 20.79 21.29
N SER A 192 11.19 21.53 20.40
CA SER A 192 11.23 23.00 20.40
C SER A 192 10.07 23.67 19.65
N HIS A 193 9.24 22.89 18.90
CA HIS A 193 8.20 23.43 18.05
C HIS A 193 6.88 23.58 18.81
N LEU A 194 6.23 24.75 18.65
CA LEU A 194 4.84 24.98 19.02
C LEU A 194 3.99 24.74 17.78
N LEU A 195 3.11 23.75 17.84
CA LEU A 195 2.29 23.30 16.73
C LEU A 195 0.85 23.70 16.96
N PRO A 196 0.36 24.73 16.27
CA PRO A 196 -1.05 25.07 16.27
C PRO A 196 -1.82 24.12 15.32
N PHE A 197 -3.02 23.71 15.75
CA PHE A 197 -3.96 22.95 14.95
C PHE A 197 -5.30 23.66 14.96
N ASP A 198 -5.83 23.91 13.77
CA ASP A 198 -7.16 24.45 13.53
C ASP A 198 -8.00 23.36 12.87
N LEU A 199 -8.69 22.57 13.70
CA LEU A 199 -9.51 21.46 13.25
C LEU A 199 -10.76 21.93 12.48
N GLU A 200 -11.22 23.17 12.74
CA GLU A 200 -12.35 23.73 12.00
C GLU A 200 -11.94 24.07 10.56
N ALA A 201 -10.79 24.69 10.36
CA ALA A 201 -10.24 24.93 9.01
C ALA A 201 -10.00 23.62 8.26
N TRP A 202 -9.54 22.56 8.95
CA TRP A 202 -9.40 21.24 8.32
C TRP A 202 -10.75 20.64 7.93
N ASN A 203 -11.77 20.75 8.77
CA ASN A 203 -13.12 20.29 8.42
C ASN A 203 -13.66 21.02 7.18
N ILE A 204 -13.45 22.33 7.08
CA ILE A 204 -13.85 23.13 5.90
C ILE A 204 -13.12 22.62 4.66
N THR A 205 -11.79 22.39 4.75
CA THR A 205 -10.99 21.83 3.65
C THR A 205 -11.51 20.46 3.22
N ILE A 206 -11.82 19.59 4.17
CA ILE A 206 -12.33 18.25 3.89
C ILE A 206 -13.65 18.36 3.12
N GLU A 207 -14.63 19.13 3.61
CA GLU A 207 -15.91 19.29 2.94
C GLU A 207 -15.80 19.92 1.54
N GLN A 208 -14.80 20.78 1.33
CA GLN A 208 -14.53 21.39 0.03
C GLN A 208 -14.07 20.38 -1.02
N TYR A 209 -13.20 19.43 -0.65
CA TYR A 209 -12.60 18.50 -1.60
C TYR A 209 -13.32 17.15 -1.72
N LEU A 210 -14.09 16.75 -0.71
CA LEU A 210 -14.83 15.49 -0.73
C LEU A 210 -15.67 15.27 -2.00
N PRO A 211 -16.46 16.24 -2.51
CA PRO A 211 -17.27 16.03 -3.71
C PRO A 211 -16.43 15.63 -4.94
N THR A 212 -15.27 16.27 -5.13
CA THR A 212 -14.37 15.96 -6.25
C THR A 212 -13.77 14.56 -6.14
N LEU A 213 -13.30 14.19 -4.94
CA LEU A 213 -12.68 12.89 -4.70
C LEU A 213 -13.70 11.75 -4.75
N ILE A 214 -14.92 11.99 -4.30
CA ILE A 214 -16.06 11.07 -4.43
C ILE A 214 -16.42 10.87 -5.92
N ALA A 215 -16.47 11.95 -6.71
CA ALA A 215 -16.72 11.84 -8.15
C ALA A 215 -15.63 11.04 -8.87
N MET A 216 -14.37 11.19 -8.46
CA MET A 216 -13.26 10.37 -8.95
C MET A 216 -13.46 8.89 -8.61
N GLU A 217 -13.74 8.55 -7.35
CA GLU A 217 -13.99 7.15 -6.94
C GLU A 217 -15.15 6.53 -7.71
N ASN A 218 -16.27 7.25 -7.84
CA ASN A 218 -17.43 6.79 -8.60
C ASN A 218 -17.10 6.51 -10.07
N ALA A 219 -16.21 7.29 -10.68
CA ALA A 219 -15.77 7.07 -12.06
C ALA A 219 -14.81 5.87 -12.19
N LEU A 220 -14.11 5.50 -11.13
CA LEU A 220 -13.15 4.39 -11.10
C LEU A 220 -13.75 3.06 -10.64
N THR A 221 -14.97 3.07 -10.13
CA THR A 221 -15.70 1.87 -9.69
C THR A 221 -16.72 1.42 -10.73
N SER A 222 -17.16 0.17 -10.65
CA SER A 222 -18.27 -0.34 -11.47
C SER A 222 -19.61 0.18 -10.94
N ASP A 223 -20.59 0.35 -11.85
CA ASP A 223 -21.97 0.74 -11.50
C ASP A 223 -22.65 -0.26 -10.55
N GLU A 224 -22.25 -1.53 -10.63
CA GLU A 224 -22.76 -2.61 -9.76
C GLU A 224 -22.00 -2.66 -8.43
N GLY A 225 -22.42 -1.86 -7.45
CA GLY A 225 -21.99 -1.97 -6.06
C GLY A 225 -20.66 -1.29 -5.73
N HIS A 226 -20.25 -0.26 -6.45
CA HIS A 226 -19.03 0.52 -6.21
C HIS A 226 -17.76 -0.35 -6.04
N ARG A 227 -17.56 -1.32 -6.92
CA ARG A 227 -16.43 -2.25 -6.86
C ARG A 227 -15.31 -1.79 -7.79
N PHE A 228 -14.11 -1.77 -7.27
CA PHE A 228 -12.91 -1.59 -8.08
C PHE A 228 -12.65 -2.85 -8.93
N ASN A 229 -12.25 -2.63 -10.19
CA ASN A 229 -12.03 -3.69 -11.18
C ASN A 229 -10.55 -4.06 -11.38
N ARG A 230 -9.67 -3.52 -10.55
CA ARG A 230 -8.23 -3.81 -10.54
C ARG A 230 -7.83 -4.44 -9.22
N LEU A 231 -6.66 -5.08 -9.22
CA LEU A 231 -5.92 -5.40 -8.01
C LEU A 231 -4.84 -4.35 -7.80
N SER A 232 -4.65 -3.94 -6.58
CA SER A 232 -3.64 -2.97 -6.16
C SER A 232 -2.89 -3.50 -4.95
N HIS A 233 -1.64 -3.05 -4.78
CA HIS A 233 -0.87 -3.27 -3.56
C HIS A 233 -1.55 -2.60 -2.37
N ASN A 234 -2.09 -1.40 -2.60
CA ASN A 234 -2.75 -0.54 -1.61
C ASN A 234 -1.86 -0.05 -0.44
N ASP A 235 -0.54 -0.24 -0.56
CA ASP A 235 0.47 0.34 0.34
C ASP A 235 1.82 0.44 -0.41
N ALA A 236 1.79 1.00 -1.64
CA ALA A 236 2.92 1.04 -2.58
C ALA A 236 3.92 2.16 -2.24
N LYS A 237 4.32 2.25 -0.98
CA LYS A 237 5.28 3.24 -0.48
C LYS A 237 6.72 2.74 -0.56
N LEU A 238 7.67 3.68 -0.58
CA LEU A 238 9.10 3.37 -0.80
C LEU A 238 9.67 2.35 0.20
N ASN A 239 9.26 2.41 1.47
CA ASN A 239 9.74 1.48 2.50
C ASN A 239 9.11 0.06 2.42
N ASN A 240 8.17 -0.17 1.49
CA ASN A 240 7.69 -1.50 1.10
C ASN A 240 8.41 -2.04 -0.13
N LEU A 241 9.58 -1.49 -0.44
CA LEU A 241 10.43 -1.92 -1.55
C LEU A 241 11.86 -2.13 -1.07
N LEU A 242 12.42 -3.31 -1.34
CA LEU A 242 13.83 -3.57 -1.17
C LEU A 242 14.52 -3.47 -2.54
N LEU A 243 15.56 -2.67 -2.62
CA LEU A 243 16.36 -2.47 -3.83
C LEU A 243 17.78 -2.99 -3.63
N HIS A 244 18.26 -3.79 -4.59
CA HIS A 244 19.64 -4.23 -4.59
C HIS A 244 20.55 -3.17 -5.24
N PRO A 245 21.75 -2.89 -4.68
CA PRO A 245 22.68 -1.90 -5.25
C PRO A 245 23.08 -2.21 -6.69
N GLU A 246 23.28 -3.48 -7.01
CA GLU A 246 23.82 -3.98 -8.30
C GLU A 246 22.72 -4.41 -9.30
N ASN A 247 21.49 -3.87 -9.17
CA ASN A 247 20.39 -4.13 -10.09
C ASN A 247 19.81 -5.57 -10.11
N GLU A 248 20.00 -6.35 -9.06
CA GLU A 248 19.21 -7.56 -8.87
C GLU A 248 17.71 -7.24 -8.73
N PRO A 249 16.82 -8.25 -8.88
CA PRO A 249 15.40 -8.03 -8.77
C PRO A 249 15.01 -7.32 -7.48
N ALA A 250 14.17 -6.29 -7.59
CA ALA A 250 13.61 -5.62 -6.42
C ALA A 250 12.60 -6.54 -5.72
N VAL A 251 12.52 -6.48 -4.39
CA VAL A 251 11.56 -7.27 -3.60
C VAL A 251 10.42 -6.36 -3.14
N ILE A 252 9.19 -6.71 -3.52
CA ILE A 252 7.98 -5.99 -3.09
C ILE A 252 7.51 -6.60 -1.76
N LEU A 253 7.48 -5.78 -0.71
CA LEU A 253 7.11 -6.18 0.65
C LEU A 253 5.65 -5.84 0.98
N ASP A 254 5.18 -6.32 2.12
CA ASP A 254 3.90 -5.98 2.75
C ASP A 254 2.68 -6.23 1.85
N LEU A 255 2.54 -7.49 1.43
CA LEU A 255 1.51 -7.94 0.47
C LEU A 255 0.11 -8.13 1.08
N ASP A 256 -0.07 -7.84 2.37
CA ASP A 256 -1.30 -8.12 3.11
C ASP A 256 -2.47 -7.23 2.68
N THR A 257 -2.16 -6.11 2.09
CA THR A 257 -3.12 -5.14 1.55
C THR A 257 -3.43 -5.34 0.07
N VAL A 258 -2.87 -6.39 -0.57
CA VAL A 258 -3.20 -6.70 -1.96
C VAL A 258 -4.64 -7.18 -2.07
N MET A 259 -5.49 -6.31 -2.62
CA MET A 259 -6.94 -6.52 -2.75
C MET A 259 -7.50 -5.65 -3.88
N PRO A 260 -8.81 -5.74 -4.19
CA PRO A 260 -9.43 -4.85 -5.16
C PRO A 260 -9.17 -3.37 -4.89
N GLY A 261 -8.78 -2.63 -5.93
CA GLY A 261 -8.42 -1.22 -5.92
C GLY A 261 -8.36 -0.66 -7.35
N THR A 262 -7.55 0.35 -7.55
CA THR A 262 -7.24 0.93 -8.87
C THR A 262 -5.73 1.16 -9.00
N LEU A 263 -5.22 1.17 -10.24
CA LEU A 263 -3.80 1.49 -10.49
C LEU A 263 -3.42 2.87 -9.93
N LEU A 264 -4.38 3.77 -9.79
CA LEU A 264 -4.15 5.12 -9.24
C LEU A 264 -3.87 5.13 -7.73
N PHE A 265 -4.28 4.09 -6.98
CA PHE A 265 -3.92 3.97 -5.56
C PHE A 265 -2.42 3.71 -5.41
N ASP A 266 -1.88 2.73 -6.13
CA ASP A 266 -0.45 2.40 -6.09
C ASP A 266 0.42 3.54 -6.64
N LEU A 267 -0.01 4.15 -7.75
CA LEU A 267 0.65 5.34 -8.27
C LEU A 267 0.66 6.47 -7.23
N GLY A 268 -0.49 6.75 -6.62
CA GLY A 268 -0.66 7.87 -5.68
C GLY A 268 0.10 7.68 -4.38
N ASP A 269 0.13 6.46 -3.83
CA ASP A 269 0.84 6.18 -2.59
C ASP A 269 2.36 6.26 -2.78
N GLY A 270 2.86 5.79 -3.92
CA GLY A 270 4.25 5.99 -4.31
C GLY A 270 4.60 7.47 -4.48
N LEU A 271 3.77 8.25 -5.19
CA LEU A 271 3.97 9.69 -5.37
C LEU A 271 4.03 10.42 -4.02
N ARG A 272 3.14 10.08 -3.08
CA ARG A 272 3.11 10.65 -1.74
C ARG A 272 4.39 10.35 -0.94
N SER A 273 4.89 9.12 -1.01
CA SER A 273 6.01 8.67 -0.18
C SER A 273 7.38 8.98 -0.79
N ILE A 274 7.50 9.01 -2.12
CA ILE A 274 8.77 9.20 -2.83
C ILE A 274 9.06 10.67 -3.08
N ALA A 275 8.03 11.48 -3.27
CA ALA A 275 8.20 12.88 -3.61
C ALA A 275 8.55 13.78 -2.40
N THR A 276 8.59 13.25 -1.19
CA THR A 276 9.00 14.02 0.00
C THR A 276 10.20 13.39 0.69
N SER A 277 11.10 14.22 1.24
CA SER A 277 12.18 13.80 2.13
C SER A 277 11.83 13.93 3.61
N ALA A 278 10.67 14.51 3.93
CA ALA A 278 10.21 14.65 5.30
C ALA A 278 9.56 13.36 5.78
N LYS A 279 9.72 13.08 7.09
CA LYS A 279 8.97 12.02 7.76
C LYS A 279 7.48 12.35 7.75
N GLU A 280 6.66 11.30 7.81
CA GLU A 280 5.21 11.44 7.86
C GLU A 280 4.74 12.21 9.11
N ASP A 281 5.53 12.19 10.17
CA ASP A 281 5.33 12.89 11.43
C ASP A 281 6.25 14.11 11.63
N GLU A 282 6.82 14.67 10.54
CA GLU A 282 7.65 15.87 10.60
C GLU A 282 6.84 17.08 11.11
N PRO A 283 7.23 17.65 12.26
CA PRO A 283 6.49 18.76 12.84
C PRO A 283 6.75 20.11 12.14
N ASP A 284 7.89 20.28 11.48
CA ASP A 284 8.24 21.51 10.77
C ASP A 284 7.77 21.44 9.30
N LEU A 285 6.65 22.08 9.00
CA LEU A 285 6.12 22.12 7.62
C LEU A 285 7.08 22.78 6.61
N ALA A 286 8.07 23.55 7.05
CA ALA A 286 9.07 24.09 6.13
C ALA A 286 9.97 23.00 5.54
N GLN A 287 10.07 21.84 6.21
CA GLN A 287 10.77 20.66 5.74
C GLN A 287 9.88 19.76 4.85
N VAL A 288 8.56 19.92 4.94
CA VAL A 288 7.58 19.09 4.22
C VAL A 288 7.31 19.68 2.84
N ARG A 289 8.06 19.22 1.84
CA ARG A 289 8.00 19.75 0.48
C ARG A 289 7.94 18.63 -0.55
N ILE A 290 7.26 18.90 -1.67
CA ILE A 290 7.26 18.02 -2.84
C ILE A 290 8.51 18.27 -3.67
N HIS A 291 9.32 17.24 -3.86
CA HIS A 291 10.40 17.19 -4.84
C HIS A 291 9.82 16.81 -6.20
N TRP A 292 9.45 17.82 -7.00
CA TRP A 292 8.74 17.60 -8.26
C TRP A 292 9.51 16.76 -9.27
N GLU A 293 10.83 16.79 -9.24
CA GLU A 293 11.67 15.93 -10.09
C GLU A 293 11.52 14.45 -9.70
N TYR A 294 11.49 14.12 -8.41
CA TYR A 294 11.26 12.76 -7.92
C TYR A 294 9.83 12.31 -8.22
N TYR A 295 8.87 13.22 -8.00
CA TYR A 295 7.47 12.99 -8.35
C TYR A 295 7.31 12.60 -9.82
N GLN A 296 7.89 13.40 -10.73
CA GLN A 296 7.79 13.16 -12.17
C GLN A 296 8.52 11.88 -12.57
N GLN A 297 9.74 11.65 -12.04
CA GLN A 297 10.53 10.48 -12.36
C GLN A 297 9.85 9.17 -11.94
N TYR A 298 9.25 9.14 -10.75
CA TYR A 298 8.46 8.00 -10.29
C TYR A 298 7.23 7.78 -11.17
N LYS A 299 6.46 8.84 -11.39
CA LYS A 299 5.24 8.82 -12.19
C LYS A 299 5.49 8.26 -13.60
N ASP A 300 6.48 8.80 -14.30
CA ASP A 300 6.80 8.39 -15.66
C ASP A 300 7.25 6.93 -15.71
N ALA A 301 8.07 6.50 -14.76
CA ALA A 301 8.55 5.12 -14.68
C ALA A 301 7.42 4.13 -14.36
N PHE A 302 6.48 4.50 -13.49
CA PHE A 302 5.29 3.69 -13.18
C PHE A 302 4.37 3.59 -14.40
N LEU A 303 4.02 4.73 -15.01
CA LEU A 303 3.12 4.78 -16.17
C LEU A 303 3.68 4.05 -17.37
N ALA A 304 4.98 4.10 -17.62
CA ALA A 304 5.61 3.33 -18.70
C ALA A 304 5.37 1.81 -18.61
N GLU A 305 5.12 1.28 -17.42
CA GLU A 305 4.85 -0.15 -17.23
C GLU A 305 3.35 -0.50 -17.36
N VAL A 306 2.43 0.46 -17.17
CA VAL A 306 0.98 0.22 -17.11
C VAL A 306 0.14 1.01 -18.12
N ASP A 307 0.73 1.93 -18.90
CA ASP A 307 0.01 2.86 -19.77
C ASP A 307 -1.00 2.17 -20.72
N SER A 308 -0.59 1.07 -21.34
CA SER A 308 -1.44 0.28 -22.24
C SER A 308 -2.64 -0.40 -21.54
N MET A 309 -2.66 -0.41 -20.21
CA MET A 309 -3.71 -1.05 -19.39
C MET A 309 -4.72 -0.04 -18.85
N LEU A 310 -4.37 1.26 -18.85
CA LEU A 310 -5.21 2.31 -18.29
C LEU A 310 -6.48 2.49 -19.14
N ASN A 311 -7.63 2.45 -18.48
CA ASN A 311 -8.88 2.86 -19.11
C ASN A 311 -9.05 4.39 -19.15
N GLN A 312 -10.07 4.87 -19.85
CA GLN A 312 -10.29 6.32 -20.02
C GLN A 312 -10.46 7.08 -18.68
N ASN A 313 -11.11 6.46 -17.69
CA ASN A 313 -11.30 7.09 -16.40
C ASN A 313 -9.98 7.13 -15.61
N GLU A 314 -9.20 6.04 -15.62
CA GLU A 314 -7.88 6.01 -15.01
C GLU A 314 -6.96 7.08 -15.65
N GLN A 315 -6.94 7.20 -16.99
CA GLN A 315 -6.18 8.24 -17.70
C GLN A 315 -6.61 9.65 -17.32
N ARG A 316 -7.93 9.89 -17.23
CA ARG A 316 -8.50 11.18 -16.84
C ARG A 316 -8.04 11.64 -15.45
N TYR A 317 -7.88 10.71 -14.52
CA TYR A 317 -7.60 11.02 -13.11
C TYR A 317 -6.15 10.77 -12.68
N ILE A 318 -5.22 10.50 -13.60
CA ILE A 318 -3.78 10.30 -13.27
C ILE A 318 -3.22 11.44 -12.43
N SER A 319 -3.53 12.70 -12.76
CA SER A 319 -3.05 13.87 -12.03
C SER A 319 -3.57 13.96 -10.59
N PHE A 320 -4.69 13.31 -10.32
CA PHE A 320 -5.30 13.24 -8.99
C PHE A 320 -4.81 12.08 -8.13
N ALA A 321 -4.02 11.15 -8.67
CA ALA A 321 -3.56 9.96 -7.91
C ALA A 321 -2.81 10.36 -6.63
N GLY A 322 -1.79 11.22 -6.73
CA GLY A 322 -1.03 11.73 -5.58
C GLY A 322 -1.91 12.51 -4.59
N PRO A 323 -2.65 13.54 -5.03
CA PRO A 323 -3.58 14.27 -4.18
C PRO A 323 -4.59 13.36 -3.47
N TYR A 324 -5.22 12.42 -4.18
CA TYR A 324 -6.21 11.50 -3.61
C TYR A 324 -5.64 10.69 -2.45
N MET A 325 -4.49 10.02 -2.66
CA MET A 325 -3.87 9.20 -1.62
C MET A 325 -3.36 10.02 -0.45
N THR A 326 -2.79 11.19 -0.71
CA THR A 326 -2.31 12.10 0.33
C THR A 326 -3.48 12.62 1.18
N PHE A 327 -4.60 12.99 0.55
CA PHE A 327 -5.82 13.41 1.25
C PHE A 327 -6.39 12.28 2.13
N ILE A 328 -6.52 11.06 1.57
CA ILE A 328 -7.02 9.91 2.33
C ILE A 328 -6.15 9.64 3.56
N MET A 329 -4.84 9.70 3.44
CA MET A 329 -3.95 9.48 4.58
C MET A 329 -4.09 10.57 5.64
N GLY A 330 -4.18 11.84 5.24
CA GLY A 330 -4.49 12.94 6.15
C GLY A 330 -5.83 12.74 6.87
N LEU A 331 -6.87 12.36 6.11
CA LEU A 331 -8.20 12.09 6.66
C LEU A 331 -8.21 10.91 7.64
N ARG A 332 -7.47 9.84 7.34
CA ARG A 332 -7.35 8.66 8.22
C ARG A 332 -6.67 9.01 9.54
N PHE A 333 -5.54 9.72 9.51
CA PHE A 333 -4.85 10.16 10.72
C PHE A 333 -5.71 11.10 11.57
N TYR A 334 -6.37 12.05 10.92
CA TYR A 334 -7.25 12.98 11.60
C TYR A 334 -8.45 12.26 12.23
N THR A 335 -9.08 11.34 11.51
CA THR A 335 -10.20 10.55 12.02
C THR A 335 -9.80 9.68 13.21
N ASP A 336 -8.62 9.05 13.16
CA ASP A 336 -8.11 8.22 14.26
C ASP A 336 -7.82 9.07 15.52
N PHE A 337 -7.32 10.30 15.36
CA PHE A 337 -7.19 11.23 16.47
C PHE A 337 -8.56 11.54 17.11
N LEU A 338 -9.57 11.86 16.30
CA LEU A 338 -10.92 12.15 16.79
C LEU A 338 -11.55 10.96 17.54
N ASP A 339 -11.21 9.73 17.14
CA ASP A 339 -11.63 8.48 17.78
C ASP A 339 -10.71 8.01 18.93
N GLY A 340 -9.72 8.81 19.33
CA GLY A 340 -8.85 8.57 20.47
C GLY A 340 -7.63 7.69 20.18
N ASN A 341 -7.08 7.77 18.95
CA ASN A 341 -5.84 7.10 18.51
C ASN A 341 -5.88 5.57 18.70
N ARG A 342 -6.88 4.92 18.10
CA ARG A 342 -7.12 3.47 18.27
C ARG A 342 -6.48 2.61 17.20
N TYR A 343 -6.27 3.17 16.00
CA TYR A 343 -5.81 2.41 14.85
C TYR A 343 -4.29 2.48 14.66
N TYR A 344 -3.73 3.70 14.68
CA TYR A 344 -2.31 3.89 14.49
C TYR A 344 -1.55 3.95 15.81
N SER A 345 -0.37 3.34 15.86
CA SER A 345 0.54 3.49 17.00
C SER A 345 0.98 4.94 17.16
N CYS A 346 0.80 5.51 18.35
CA CYS A 346 1.13 6.88 18.69
C CYS A 346 2.16 6.95 19.81
N ASN A 347 3.19 7.79 19.64
CA ASN A 347 4.21 8.03 20.66
C ASN A 347 3.79 9.12 21.67
N TYR A 348 2.78 9.93 21.31
CA TYR A 348 2.21 11.02 22.11
C TYR A 348 0.78 11.33 21.63
N PRO A 349 -0.05 12.01 22.44
CA PRO A 349 -1.49 12.17 22.14
C PRO A 349 -1.82 12.81 20.79
N GLU A 350 -1.05 13.82 20.35
CA GLU A 350 -1.29 14.56 19.12
C GLU A 350 -0.49 14.02 17.92
N HIS A 351 0.12 12.83 18.01
CA HIS A 351 0.95 12.27 16.95
C HIS A 351 0.21 12.18 15.61
N ASN A 352 -1.05 11.71 15.64
CA ASN A 352 -1.86 11.64 14.43
C ASN A 352 -2.30 13.00 13.90
N LEU A 353 -2.39 14.05 14.74
CA LEU A 353 -2.60 15.41 14.23
C LEU A 353 -1.37 15.94 13.48
N VAL A 354 -0.16 15.64 13.97
CA VAL A 354 1.08 16.01 13.26
C VAL A 354 1.14 15.33 11.91
N ARG A 355 0.84 14.02 11.85
CA ARG A 355 0.76 13.26 10.60
C ARG A 355 -0.31 13.82 9.65
N ALA A 356 -1.51 14.09 10.15
CA ALA A 356 -2.58 14.67 9.35
C ALA A 356 -2.18 16.03 8.76
N ARG A 357 -1.58 16.90 9.59
CA ARG A 357 -1.10 18.23 9.19
C ARG A 357 -0.06 18.13 8.08
N ASN A 358 0.87 17.19 8.18
CA ASN A 358 1.87 16.89 7.16
C ASN A 358 1.20 16.49 5.84
N GLN A 359 0.28 15.52 5.88
CA GLN A 359 -0.40 15.03 4.68
C GLN A 359 -1.31 16.09 4.03
N PHE A 360 -2.05 16.88 4.80
CA PHE A 360 -2.84 17.98 4.24
C PHE A 360 -1.96 19.07 3.63
N HIS A 361 -0.77 19.32 4.20
CA HIS A 361 0.17 20.27 3.62
C HIS A 361 0.71 19.78 2.26
N LEU A 362 1.10 18.50 2.15
CA LEU A 362 1.49 17.88 0.88
C LEU A 362 0.34 17.87 -0.14
N PHE A 363 -0.88 17.57 0.32
CA PHE A 363 -2.07 17.60 -0.53
C PHE A 363 -2.28 18.97 -1.17
N HIS A 364 -2.18 20.05 -0.40
CA HIS A 364 -2.31 21.41 -0.95
C HIS A 364 -1.26 21.72 -2.01
N GLN A 365 0.02 21.37 -1.75
CA GLN A 365 1.08 21.55 -2.75
C GLN A 365 0.80 20.78 -4.05
N MET A 366 0.28 19.55 -3.96
CA MET A 366 -0.09 18.76 -5.13
C MET A 366 -1.30 19.36 -5.87
N MET A 367 -2.32 19.86 -5.13
CA MET A 367 -3.50 20.47 -5.73
C MET A 367 -3.19 21.80 -6.45
N GLU A 368 -2.27 22.60 -5.93
CA GLU A 368 -1.76 23.79 -6.64
C GLU A 368 -1.20 23.42 -8.02
N LYS A 369 -0.47 22.29 -8.10
CA LYS A 369 0.10 21.80 -9.37
C LYS A 369 -0.95 21.24 -10.33
N VAL A 370 -2.03 20.65 -9.82
CA VAL A 370 -3.13 20.11 -10.64
C VAL A 370 -3.99 21.24 -11.23
N ASN A 371 -4.16 22.33 -10.49
CA ASN A 371 -5.02 23.46 -10.87
C ASN A 371 -4.30 24.57 -11.67
N GLY A 372 -2.97 24.57 -11.69
CA GLY A 372 -2.13 25.55 -12.43
C GLY A 372 -1.59 24.96 -13.72
#